data_12b8959252fc5480095813b7f252e6a8
#
_entry.id   12b8959252fc5480095813b7f252e6a8
#
_cell.length_a   1.000
_cell.length_b   1.000
_cell.length_c   1.000
_cell.angle_alpha   90.00
_cell.angle_beta   90.00
_cell.angle_gamma   90.00
#
_symmetry.space_group_name_H-M   'P 1'
#
loop_
_entity.id
_entity.type
_entity.pdbx_description
1 polymer ?
#
loop_
_entity_poly.entity_id
_entity_poly.type
_entity_poly.pdbx_seq_one_letter_code
_entity_poly.pdbx_strand_id
1 'polypeptide(L)'
;TRYEMAQIVAKAMAKGANVDRLAAEFADELDSLGVRVTALEKKSDNVQITGQVRYDYTDYSGDIDGYRSKLRSRISINGQINDDWKYVGMLQNDEDLTDDAGNEGTEFQRAYVVGKIGAVGVSAGRQNLNLADGNIYDTRYDGVNLTFGKEVKLEAFYGKPTNSFKNWGFDKIYGARVNGKIGALNAEAGWTKFEGDATPITSDDDSIWNVGATYNFSDKASLGVMYLRSDVEDLDGDKDGFVVTGTLGGAKASKPGSVGLVAKYYQQAAGTAIQHTMNGEYGPTYSGEGFKGYSVAGYYTVAKNMIAGIEYYDLKQTYSDDKMKTLWSQLIVTF
;
A
#
# COMPACT_ATOMS: atom_id res chain seq x y z
N THR A 1 -20.45 39.14 27.76
CA THR A 1 -19.11 39.76 27.71
C THR A 1 -18.82 40.25 26.30
N ARG A 2 -17.84 41.16 26.11
CA ARG A 2 -17.41 41.61 24.77
C ARG A 2 -16.96 40.45 23.90
N TYR A 3 -16.27 39.46 24.46
CA TYR A 3 -15.86 38.25 23.75
C TYR A 3 -17.03 37.37 23.27
N GLU A 4 -18.09 37.24 24.03
CA GLU A 4 -19.29 36.51 23.59
C GLU A 4 -19.98 37.24 22.42
N MET A 5 -20.04 38.56 22.46
CA MET A 5 -20.57 39.37 21.35
C MET A 5 -19.65 39.23 20.10
N ALA A 6 -18.34 39.29 20.25
CA ALA A 6 -17.41 39.07 19.15
C ALA A 6 -17.57 37.65 18.50
N GLN A 7 -17.84 36.62 19.30
CA GLN A 7 -18.14 35.29 18.78
C GLN A 7 -19.43 35.22 17.96
N ILE A 8 -20.46 35.97 18.40
CA ILE A 8 -21.74 36.09 17.66
C ILE A 8 -21.52 36.81 16.34
N VAL A 9 -20.76 37.93 16.37
CA VAL A 9 -20.36 38.67 15.17
C VAL A 9 -19.58 37.82 14.19
N ALA A 10 -18.55 37.07 14.66
CA ALA A 10 -17.79 36.14 13.83
C ALA A 10 -18.67 35.07 13.16
N LYS A 11 -19.62 34.50 13.90
CA LYS A 11 -20.58 33.51 13.35
C LYS A 11 -21.55 34.13 12.33
N ALA A 12 -21.96 35.37 12.52
CA ALA A 12 -22.83 36.09 11.60
C ALA A 12 -22.07 36.41 10.29
N MET A 13 -20.79 36.86 10.38
CA MET A 13 -19.92 37.10 9.23
C MET A 13 -19.68 35.79 8.42
N ALA A 14 -19.42 34.71 9.09
CA ALA A 14 -19.23 33.39 8.44
C ALA A 14 -20.48 32.91 7.70
N LYS A 15 -21.67 33.39 8.07
CA LYS A 15 -22.94 33.13 7.39
C LYS A 15 -23.32 34.18 6.33
N GLY A 16 -22.39 35.10 6.02
CA GLY A 16 -22.60 36.13 5.01
C GLY A 16 -23.48 37.30 5.44
N ALA A 17 -23.74 37.49 6.75
CA ALA A 17 -24.47 38.64 7.24
C ALA A 17 -23.60 39.90 7.19
N ASN A 18 -24.21 41.02 6.76
CA ASN A 18 -23.53 42.31 6.82
C ASN A 18 -23.54 42.84 8.26
N VAL A 19 -22.43 42.79 8.91
CA VAL A 19 -22.18 43.21 10.30
C VAL A 19 -20.98 44.18 10.42
N ASP A 20 -20.68 44.91 9.37
CA ASP A 20 -19.46 45.73 9.25
C ASP A 20 -19.28 46.70 10.43
N ARG A 21 -20.36 47.34 10.89
CA ARG A 21 -20.32 48.24 12.04
C ARG A 21 -19.95 47.55 13.35
N LEU A 22 -20.52 46.33 13.56
CA LEU A 22 -20.22 45.52 14.75
C LEU A 22 -18.82 44.91 14.64
N ALA A 23 -18.40 44.52 13.44
CA ALA A 23 -17.06 44.02 13.21
C ALA A 23 -15.99 45.07 13.53
N ALA A 24 -16.24 46.35 13.19
CA ALA A 24 -15.33 47.45 13.53
C ALA A 24 -15.33 47.74 15.04
N GLU A 25 -16.47 47.63 15.74
CA GLU A 25 -16.59 47.84 17.20
C GLU A 25 -15.90 46.75 18.02
N PHE A 26 -15.87 45.50 17.51
CA PHE A 26 -15.28 44.35 18.17
C PHE A 26 -13.99 43.88 17.51
N ALA A 27 -13.29 44.78 16.76
CA ALA A 27 -12.10 44.44 15.98
C ALA A 27 -11.00 43.75 16.83
N ASP A 28 -10.69 44.31 17.99
CA ASP A 28 -9.66 43.81 18.90
C ASP A 28 -10.00 42.40 19.44
N GLU A 29 -11.28 42.18 19.80
CA GLU A 29 -11.73 40.88 20.27
C GLU A 29 -11.83 39.86 19.15
N LEU A 30 -12.19 40.27 17.93
CA LEU A 30 -12.21 39.42 16.74
C LEU A 30 -10.79 39.01 16.34
N ASP A 31 -9.85 39.95 16.40
CA ASP A 31 -8.44 39.68 16.12
C ASP A 31 -7.83 38.71 17.15
N SER A 32 -8.12 38.95 18.43
CA SER A 32 -7.75 38.07 19.53
C SER A 32 -8.39 36.67 19.41
N LEU A 33 -9.64 36.56 18.97
CA LEU A 33 -10.31 35.30 18.67
C LEU A 33 -9.69 34.60 17.46
N GLY A 34 -9.38 35.36 16.40
CA GLY A 34 -8.71 34.86 15.19
C GLY A 34 -7.35 34.23 15.50
N VAL A 35 -6.53 34.91 16.30
CA VAL A 35 -5.24 34.39 16.77
C VAL A 35 -5.41 33.12 17.61
N ARG A 36 -6.42 33.06 18.48
CA ARG A 36 -6.69 31.87 19.29
C ARG A 36 -7.24 30.70 18.45
N VAL A 37 -8.11 30.96 17.49
CA VAL A 37 -8.61 29.96 16.54
C VAL A 37 -7.50 29.42 15.69
N THR A 38 -6.68 30.27 15.10
CA THR A 38 -5.49 29.88 14.32
C THR A 38 -4.49 29.06 15.15
N ALA A 39 -4.29 29.44 16.43
CA ALA A 39 -3.41 28.67 17.34
C ALA A 39 -4.02 27.32 17.75
N LEU A 40 -5.34 27.24 17.87
CA LEU A 40 -6.06 25.98 18.14
C LEU A 40 -6.12 25.09 16.91
N GLU A 41 -6.36 25.66 15.72
CA GLU A 41 -6.31 24.97 14.46
C GLU A 41 -4.91 24.38 14.21
N LYS A 42 -3.84 25.16 14.39
CA LYS A 42 -2.47 24.66 14.33
C LYS A 42 -2.17 23.54 15.34
N LYS A 43 -2.82 23.54 16.51
CA LYS A 43 -2.65 22.47 17.51
C LYS A 43 -3.55 21.27 17.26
N SER A 44 -4.74 21.45 16.72
CA SER A 44 -5.68 20.33 16.43
C SER A 44 -5.26 19.55 15.21
N ASP A 45 -4.59 20.21 14.24
CA ASP A 45 -4.19 19.58 12.96
C ASP A 45 -2.82 18.89 13.00
N ASN A 46 -2.10 18.97 14.13
CA ASN A 46 -0.78 18.35 14.23
C ASN A 46 -0.80 16.81 14.23
N VAL A 47 -1.91 16.19 14.60
CA VAL A 47 -2.07 14.73 14.59
C VAL A 47 -3.42 14.38 14.00
N GLN A 48 -3.39 13.65 12.88
CA GLN A 48 -4.58 13.07 12.23
C GLN A 48 -4.65 11.59 12.54
N ILE A 49 -5.81 11.13 12.99
CA ILE A 49 -6.09 9.72 13.24
C ILE A 49 -7.18 9.29 12.28
N THR A 50 -6.93 8.20 11.56
CA THR A 50 -7.91 7.56 10.66
C THR A 50 -7.92 6.07 10.91
N GLY A 51 -8.99 5.40 10.54
CA GLY A 51 -9.12 3.98 10.76
C GLY A 51 -9.62 3.20 9.54
N GLN A 52 -9.32 1.91 9.54
CA GLN A 52 -9.82 0.96 8.58
C GLN A 52 -10.10 -0.36 9.28
N VAL A 53 -11.29 -0.92 9.00
CA VAL A 53 -11.60 -2.31 9.33
C VAL A 53 -11.82 -3.06 8.04
N ARG A 54 -11.24 -4.26 7.91
CA ARG A 54 -11.47 -5.18 6.80
C ARG A 54 -11.86 -6.54 7.35
N TYR A 55 -13.01 -7.01 6.95
CA TYR A 55 -13.35 -8.42 7.03
C TYR A 55 -13.00 -9.07 5.70
N ASP A 56 -12.31 -10.19 5.72
CA ASP A 56 -12.07 -11.02 4.53
C ASP A 56 -12.38 -12.50 4.79
N TYR A 57 -12.82 -13.15 3.72
CA TYR A 57 -13.08 -14.58 3.68
C TYR A 57 -12.40 -15.14 2.44
N THR A 58 -11.68 -16.23 2.62
CA THR A 58 -10.94 -16.92 1.58
C THR A 58 -11.38 -18.37 1.54
N ASP A 59 -11.66 -18.88 0.35
CA ASP A 59 -11.96 -20.27 0.06
C ASP A 59 -10.90 -20.82 -0.89
N TYR A 60 -10.33 -21.94 -0.54
CA TYR A 60 -9.29 -22.63 -1.31
C TYR A 60 -9.80 -23.92 -1.85
N SER A 61 -9.46 -24.24 -3.11
CA SER A 61 -9.81 -25.51 -3.72
C SER A 61 -8.74 -25.94 -4.74
N GLY A 62 -8.59 -27.22 -4.95
CA GLY A 62 -7.59 -27.83 -5.82
C GLY A 62 -6.78 -28.87 -5.07
N ASP A 63 -5.46 -28.79 -5.10
CA ASP A 63 -4.58 -29.72 -4.37
C ASP A 63 -4.53 -29.44 -2.87
N ILE A 64 -4.97 -28.25 -2.45
CA ILE A 64 -5.22 -27.91 -1.05
C ILE A 64 -6.62 -27.29 -0.95
N ASP A 65 -7.43 -27.86 -0.07
CA ASP A 65 -8.78 -27.38 0.23
C ASP A 65 -8.80 -26.74 1.62
N GLY A 66 -9.66 -25.76 1.80
CA GLY A 66 -9.85 -25.09 3.09
C GLY A 66 -10.46 -23.70 2.96
N TYR A 67 -10.64 -23.07 4.07
CA TYR A 67 -11.10 -21.69 4.12
C TYR A 67 -10.41 -20.93 5.24
N ARG A 68 -10.43 -19.61 5.15
CA ARG A 68 -9.97 -18.70 6.19
C ARG A 68 -10.90 -17.50 6.28
N SER A 69 -11.18 -17.08 7.51
CA SER A 69 -11.95 -15.88 7.82
C SER A 69 -11.14 -14.98 8.72
N LYS A 70 -11.01 -13.69 8.38
CA LYS A 70 -10.12 -12.77 9.07
C LYS A 70 -10.75 -11.39 9.24
N LEU A 71 -10.51 -10.79 10.42
CA LEU A 71 -10.84 -9.40 10.70
C LEU A 71 -9.54 -8.62 10.95
N ARG A 72 -9.27 -7.63 10.09
CA ARG A 72 -8.14 -6.74 10.25
C ARG A 72 -8.57 -5.35 10.67
N SER A 73 -8.00 -4.83 11.74
CA SER A 73 -8.18 -3.47 12.22
C SER A 73 -6.90 -2.68 12.05
N ARG A 74 -6.98 -1.47 11.51
CA ARG A 74 -5.86 -0.54 11.34
C ARG A 74 -6.20 0.83 11.88
N ILE A 75 -5.30 1.40 12.67
CA ILE A 75 -5.36 2.80 13.13
C ILE A 75 -4.11 3.50 12.60
N SER A 76 -4.32 4.49 11.75
CA SER A 76 -3.25 5.33 11.19
C SER A 76 -3.13 6.62 11.97
N ILE A 77 -1.90 7.00 12.31
CA ILE A 77 -1.56 8.19 13.07
C ILE A 77 -0.55 8.99 12.24
N ASN A 78 -0.94 10.17 11.79
CA ASN A 78 -0.06 11.06 11.04
C ASN A 78 0.18 12.32 11.87
N GLY A 79 1.43 12.60 12.19
CA GLY A 79 1.83 13.77 13.01
C GLY A 79 2.73 14.72 12.23
N GLN A 80 2.40 16.02 12.21
CA GLN A 80 3.29 17.04 11.67
C GLN A 80 4.38 17.34 12.69
N ILE A 81 5.66 17.14 12.32
CA ILE A 81 6.81 17.43 13.16
C ILE A 81 7.21 18.90 13.01
N ASN A 82 7.37 19.34 11.77
CA ASN A 82 7.62 20.72 11.36
C ASN A 82 7.21 20.90 9.89
N ASP A 83 7.54 22.02 9.27
CA ASP A 83 7.11 22.35 7.90
C ASP A 83 7.60 21.32 6.85
N ASP A 84 8.75 20.69 7.07
CA ASP A 84 9.37 19.74 6.14
C ASP A 84 9.18 18.27 6.52
N TRP A 85 8.84 17.96 7.77
CA TRP A 85 8.85 16.59 8.28
C TRP A 85 7.53 16.15 8.93
N LYS A 86 7.16 14.92 8.67
CA LYS A 86 5.98 14.24 9.25
C LYS A 86 6.38 12.89 9.84
N TYR A 87 5.67 12.49 10.89
CA TYR A 87 5.63 11.12 11.37
C TYR A 87 4.44 10.40 10.76
N VAL A 88 4.64 9.14 10.37
CA VAL A 88 3.60 8.23 9.88
C VAL A 88 3.63 6.96 10.71
N GLY A 89 2.56 6.71 11.44
CA GLY A 89 2.34 5.50 12.22
C GLY A 89 1.12 4.72 11.76
N MET A 90 1.16 3.41 11.88
CA MET A 90 0.01 2.53 11.69
C MET A 90 0.11 1.35 12.65
N LEU A 91 -0.89 1.23 13.51
CA LEU A 91 -1.13 0.04 14.31
C LEU A 91 -2.04 -0.90 13.52
N GLN A 92 -1.76 -2.19 13.56
CA GLN A 92 -2.58 -3.23 12.96
C GLN A 92 -2.78 -4.38 13.94
N ASN A 93 -4.01 -4.86 13.97
CA ASN A 93 -4.38 -6.12 14.58
C ASN A 93 -5.08 -6.97 13.50
N ASP A 94 -4.73 -8.24 13.44
CA ASP A 94 -5.35 -9.25 12.58
C ASP A 94 -5.92 -10.34 13.48
N GLU A 95 -7.23 -10.55 13.45
CA GLU A 95 -7.92 -11.62 14.17
C GLU A 95 -8.28 -12.72 13.19
N ASP A 96 -7.77 -13.94 13.40
CA ASP A 96 -8.23 -15.12 12.67
C ASP A 96 -9.53 -15.62 13.31
N LEU A 97 -10.58 -15.67 12.50
CA LEU A 97 -11.92 -16.07 12.93
C LEU A 97 -12.26 -17.52 12.49
N THR A 98 -11.30 -18.23 11.91
CA THR A 98 -11.51 -19.59 11.40
C THR A 98 -11.48 -20.61 12.53
N ASP A 99 -10.39 -20.69 13.25
CA ASP A 99 -10.13 -21.73 14.26
C ASP A 99 -9.96 -21.17 15.67
N ASP A 100 -9.50 -19.94 15.79
CA ASP A 100 -9.24 -19.30 17.08
C ASP A 100 -9.64 -17.82 17.03
N ALA A 101 -10.79 -17.50 17.59
CA ALA A 101 -11.21 -16.13 17.86
C ALA A 101 -10.38 -15.52 19.03
N GLY A 102 -9.09 -15.72 18.96
CA GLY A 102 -8.17 -15.42 20.06
C GLY A 102 -7.50 -14.06 19.94
N ASN A 103 -6.64 -13.79 20.90
CA ASN A 103 -5.94 -12.55 21.11
C ASN A 103 -4.69 -12.45 20.22
N GLU A 104 -4.85 -12.11 18.94
CA GLU A 104 -3.71 -11.77 18.13
C GLU A 104 -3.14 -10.40 18.50
N GLY A 105 -1.82 -10.30 18.47
CA GLY A 105 -1.13 -9.10 18.93
C GLY A 105 -1.36 -7.89 18.03
N THR A 106 -1.40 -6.72 18.64
CA THR A 106 -1.39 -5.45 17.90
C THR A 106 0.04 -4.97 17.72
N GLU A 107 0.43 -4.68 16.51
CA GLU A 107 1.79 -4.24 16.20
C GLU A 107 1.86 -3.02 15.28
N PHE A 108 3.02 -2.35 15.29
CA PHE A 108 3.28 -1.29 14.34
C PHE A 108 3.60 -1.87 12.96
N GLN A 109 2.67 -1.67 12.03
CA GLN A 109 2.88 -1.93 10.61
C GLN A 109 3.72 -0.82 9.96
N ARG A 110 3.58 0.42 10.45
CA ARG A 110 4.35 1.57 10.02
C ARG A 110 4.74 2.42 11.22
N ALA A 111 5.98 2.87 11.24
CA ALA A 111 6.52 3.80 12.23
C ALA A 111 7.75 4.47 11.61
N TYR A 112 7.55 5.54 10.85
CA TYR A 112 8.63 6.21 10.14
C TYR A 112 8.42 7.72 10.06
N VAL A 113 9.50 8.44 9.80
CA VAL A 113 9.47 9.85 9.48
C VAL A 113 9.64 10.03 7.97
N VAL A 114 8.98 11.03 7.41
CA VAL A 114 9.10 11.40 6.00
C VAL A 114 9.25 12.90 5.87
N GLY A 115 10.17 13.33 5.02
CA GLY A 115 10.45 14.75 4.81
C GLY A 115 11.40 14.99 3.65
N LYS A 116 12.09 16.14 3.69
CA LYS A 116 13.02 16.55 2.64
C LYS A 116 14.31 17.08 3.23
N ILE A 117 15.42 16.80 2.55
CA ILE A 117 16.73 17.42 2.77
C ILE A 117 17.14 18.01 1.44
N GLY A 118 16.99 19.31 1.29
CA GLY A 118 17.18 19.98 0.00
C GLY A 118 16.21 19.48 -1.06
N ALA A 119 16.73 18.96 -2.16
CA ALA A 119 15.94 18.39 -3.27
C ALA A 119 15.61 16.89 -3.10
N VAL A 120 16.14 16.25 -2.06
CA VAL A 120 15.99 14.81 -1.81
C VAL A 120 14.85 14.58 -0.83
N GLY A 121 13.84 13.80 -1.24
CA GLY A 121 12.84 13.24 -0.33
C GLY A 121 13.47 12.09 0.47
N VAL A 122 13.18 12.05 1.76
CA VAL A 122 13.72 11.04 2.69
C VAL A 122 12.58 10.43 3.47
N SER A 123 12.53 9.10 3.57
CA SER A 123 11.73 8.40 4.58
C SER A 123 12.60 7.40 5.33
N ALA A 124 12.43 7.32 6.66
CA ALA A 124 13.27 6.47 7.50
C ALA A 124 12.47 5.88 8.67
N GLY A 125 12.60 4.58 8.85
CA GLY A 125 11.92 3.77 9.85
C GLY A 125 11.18 2.58 9.25
N ARG A 126 10.20 2.05 9.97
CA ARG A 126 9.35 0.94 9.51
C ARG A 126 8.31 1.44 8.52
N GLN A 127 8.42 1.06 7.28
CA GLN A 127 7.57 1.50 6.18
C GLN A 127 7.27 0.36 5.21
N ASN A 128 6.28 0.53 4.34
CA ASN A 128 6.01 -0.41 3.26
C ASN A 128 6.96 -0.15 2.10
N LEU A 129 7.50 -1.22 1.54
CA LEU A 129 8.22 -1.20 0.27
C LEU A 129 7.39 -1.99 -0.74
N ASN A 130 7.04 -1.35 -1.85
CA ASN A 130 6.33 -1.99 -2.95
C ASN A 130 7.24 -1.93 -4.19
N LEU A 131 7.63 -3.08 -4.71
CA LEU A 131 8.52 -3.24 -5.85
C LEU A 131 7.80 -3.92 -7.00
N ALA A 132 7.93 -3.37 -8.21
CA ALA A 132 7.33 -3.89 -9.44
C ALA A 132 5.81 -4.13 -9.29
N ASP A 133 5.06 -3.09 -8.84
CA ASP A 133 3.63 -3.17 -8.54
C ASP A 133 3.25 -4.32 -7.58
N GLY A 134 4.15 -4.65 -6.64
CA GLY A 134 3.99 -5.71 -5.66
C GLY A 134 4.23 -7.12 -6.21
N ASN A 135 4.75 -7.25 -7.43
CA ASN A 135 5.05 -8.55 -8.01
C ASN A 135 6.37 -9.14 -7.49
N ILE A 136 7.29 -8.30 -6.98
CA ILE A 136 8.52 -8.76 -6.29
C ILE A 136 8.30 -8.75 -4.78
N TYR A 137 7.91 -7.59 -4.24
CA TYR A 137 7.85 -7.37 -2.81
C TYR A 137 6.78 -6.32 -2.48
N ASP A 138 5.87 -6.60 -1.57
CA ASP A 138 4.87 -5.67 -1.08
C ASP A 138 4.59 -5.91 0.40
N THR A 139 5.56 -5.59 1.23
CA THR A 139 5.40 -5.63 2.67
C THR A 139 6.29 -4.61 3.37
N ARG A 140 6.29 -4.61 4.68
CA ARG A 140 7.09 -3.70 5.49
C ARG A 140 8.57 -4.08 5.52
N TYR A 141 9.40 -3.06 5.62
CA TYR A 141 10.82 -3.16 5.93
C TYR A 141 11.23 -2.04 6.88
N ASP A 142 12.31 -2.23 7.62
CA ASP A 142 12.92 -1.25 8.49
C ASP A 142 14.13 -0.65 7.77
N GLY A 143 14.00 0.59 7.29
CA GLY A 143 15.03 1.14 6.41
C GLY A 143 14.87 2.61 6.07
N VAL A 144 15.69 3.03 5.12
CA VAL A 144 15.71 4.38 4.56
C VAL A 144 15.40 4.31 3.08
N ASN A 145 14.58 5.24 2.62
CA ASN A 145 14.26 5.45 1.22
C ASN A 145 14.59 6.91 0.84
N LEU A 146 15.31 7.08 -0.25
CA LEU A 146 15.70 8.36 -0.81
C LEU A 146 15.04 8.53 -2.18
N THR A 147 14.39 9.66 -2.41
CA THR A 147 13.75 9.96 -3.69
C THR A 147 14.25 11.27 -4.26
N PHE A 148 14.48 11.30 -5.56
CA PHE A 148 14.92 12.50 -6.27
C PHE A 148 14.19 12.61 -7.62
N GLY A 149 13.87 13.84 -8.02
CA GLY A 149 13.19 14.14 -9.28
C GLY A 149 11.70 14.41 -9.12
N LYS A 150 11.05 14.79 -10.21
CA LYS A 150 9.62 15.15 -10.25
C LYS A 150 8.84 14.28 -11.24
N GLU A 151 9.00 14.50 -12.54
CA GLU A 151 8.35 13.72 -13.60
C GLU A 151 9.03 12.36 -13.78
N VAL A 152 10.35 12.36 -13.79
CA VAL A 152 11.17 11.16 -13.65
C VAL A 152 11.71 11.14 -12.23
N LYS A 153 11.41 10.08 -11.50
CA LYS A 153 11.83 9.88 -10.12
C LYS A 153 12.87 8.77 -10.07
N LEU A 154 13.97 9.09 -9.41
CA LEU A 154 14.97 8.13 -8.97
C LEU A 154 14.70 7.82 -7.50
N GLU A 155 14.75 6.56 -7.15
CA GLU A 155 14.58 6.09 -5.79
C GLU A 155 15.69 5.11 -5.46
N ALA A 156 16.26 5.22 -4.27
CA ALA A 156 17.21 4.27 -3.72
C ALA A 156 16.76 3.93 -2.30
N PHE A 157 16.88 2.66 -1.92
CA PHE A 157 16.46 2.18 -0.61
C PHE A 157 17.47 1.19 -0.05
N TYR A 158 17.53 1.16 1.29
CA TYR A 158 18.34 0.22 2.05
C TYR A 158 17.66 -0.07 3.38
N GLY A 159 17.59 -1.34 3.78
CA GLY A 159 17.02 -1.72 5.06
C GLY A 159 16.99 -3.22 5.31
N LYS A 160 16.14 -3.62 6.23
CA LYS A 160 15.93 -5.01 6.63
C LYS A 160 14.48 -5.40 6.40
N PRO A 161 14.18 -6.53 5.76
CA PRO A 161 12.85 -7.11 5.77
C PRO A 161 12.38 -7.34 7.20
N THR A 162 11.09 -7.18 7.46
CA THR A 162 10.56 -7.41 8.81
C THR A 162 10.36 -8.90 9.11
N ASN A 163 10.02 -9.21 10.36
CA ASN A 163 9.92 -10.58 10.89
C ASN A 163 9.03 -11.56 10.12
N SER A 164 8.05 -11.07 9.35
CA SER A 164 7.24 -11.91 8.45
C SER A 164 8.09 -12.66 7.42
N PHE A 165 9.35 -12.28 7.27
CA PHE A 165 10.32 -12.79 6.32
C PHE A 165 11.49 -13.56 6.94
N LYS A 166 11.51 -13.81 8.24
CA LYS A 166 12.54 -14.64 8.86
C LYS A 166 12.67 -16.03 8.25
N ASN A 167 11.57 -16.55 7.70
CA ASN A 167 11.57 -17.88 7.08
C ASN A 167 12.31 -17.94 5.73
N TRP A 168 12.68 -16.79 5.15
CA TRP A 168 13.38 -16.67 3.90
C TRP A 168 14.88 -16.44 4.06
N GLY A 169 15.36 -16.20 5.30
CA GLY A 169 16.75 -15.95 5.61
C GLY A 169 17.29 -14.60 5.13
N PHE A 170 16.49 -13.75 4.51
CA PHE A 170 16.96 -12.43 4.09
C PHE A 170 17.04 -11.46 5.27
N ASP A 171 18.20 -10.88 5.49
CA ASP A 171 18.49 -9.89 6.51
C ASP A 171 18.69 -8.49 5.97
N LYS A 172 18.89 -8.31 4.66
CA LYS A 172 19.06 -7.02 4.00
C LYS A 172 18.27 -6.96 2.71
N ILE A 173 17.78 -5.79 2.42
CA ILE A 173 17.18 -5.44 1.14
C ILE A 173 17.68 -4.06 0.73
N TYR A 174 18.17 -3.92 -0.48
CA TYR A 174 18.55 -2.64 -1.05
C TYR A 174 18.41 -2.64 -2.56
N GLY A 175 18.33 -1.45 -3.12
CA GLY A 175 18.17 -1.33 -4.54
C GLY A 175 17.95 0.11 -4.98
N ALA A 176 17.72 0.22 -6.28
CA ALA A 176 17.37 1.49 -6.91
C ALA A 176 16.35 1.26 -8.02
N ARG A 177 15.48 2.24 -8.22
CA ARG A 177 14.54 2.25 -9.32
C ARG A 177 14.37 3.63 -9.92
N VAL A 178 14.01 3.65 -11.18
CA VAL A 178 13.58 4.83 -11.91
C VAL A 178 12.14 4.62 -12.37
N ASN A 179 11.29 5.60 -12.18
CA ASN A 179 9.94 5.59 -12.71
C ASN A 179 9.60 6.99 -13.27
N GLY A 180 8.75 7.00 -14.28
CA GLY A 180 8.37 8.24 -14.93
C GLY A 180 7.12 8.09 -15.77
N LYS A 181 6.52 9.24 -16.09
CA LYS A 181 5.34 9.34 -16.93
C LYS A 181 5.64 10.13 -18.20
N ILE A 182 5.31 9.55 -19.35
CA ILE A 182 5.44 10.18 -20.66
C ILE A 182 4.08 10.10 -21.37
N GLY A 183 3.32 11.18 -21.32
CA GLY A 183 1.95 11.19 -21.86
C GLY A 183 1.03 10.19 -21.14
N ALA A 184 0.50 9.23 -21.87
CA ALA A 184 -0.35 8.15 -21.32
C ALA A 184 0.45 6.95 -20.80
N LEU A 185 1.76 6.91 -21.00
CA LEU A 185 2.63 5.82 -20.60
C LEU A 185 3.28 6.12 -19.25
N ASN A 186 3.12 5.21 -18.28
CA ASN A 186 3.96 5.14 -17.10
C ASN A 186 4.97 4.02 -17.30
N ALA A 187 6.23 4.26 -17.02
CA ALA A 187 7.29 3.27 -17.15
C ALA A 187 8.14 3.22 -15.88
N GLU A 188 8.66 2.05 -15.57
CA GLU A 188 9.62 1.85 -14.50
C GLU A 188 10.71 0.86 -14.89
N ALA A 189 11.87 1.01 -14.28
CA ALA A 189 12.92 0.01 -14.25
C ALA A 189 13.59 0.03 -12.90
N GLY A 190 13.98 -1.14 -12.40
CA GLY A 190 14.57 -1.26 -11.08
C GLY A 190 15.53 -2.44 -10.97
N TRP A 191 16.34 -2.36 -9.94
CA TRP A 191 17.18 -3.44 -9.47
C TRP A 191 17.10 -3.51 -7.95
N THR A 192 16.93 -4.72 -7.44
CA THR A 192 16.83 -4.98 -6.00
C THR A 192 17.68 -6.17 -5.65
N LYS A 193 18.44 -6.08 -4.56
CA LYS A 193 19.16 -7.18 -3.97
C LYS A 193 18.60 -7.54 -2.61
N PHE A 194 18.39 -8.82 -2.40
CA PHE A 194 18.08 -9.46 -1.13
C PHE A 194 19.32 -10.24 -0.70
N GLU A 195 19.85 -9.96 0.49
CA GLU A 195 21.01 -10.65 1.07
C GLU A 195 20.61 -11.34 2.37
N GLY A 196 21.15 -12.52 2.63
CA GLY A 196 20.94 -13.24 3.88
C GLY A 196 21.55 -14.61 3.89
N ASP A 197 21.19 -15.40 4.89
CA ASP A 197 21.60 -16.79 4.99
C ASP A 197 20.85 -17.65 3.97
N ALA A 198 21.46 -18.77 3.57
CA ALA A 198 20.88 -19.73 2.63
C ALA A 198 19.44 -20.13 2.98
N THR A 199 18.54 -20.03 2.01
CA THR A 199 17.14 -20.44 2.12
C THR A 199 16.91 -21.73 1.35
N PRO A 200 15.75 -22.37 1.50
CA PRO A 200 15.39 -23.53 0.66
C PRO A 200 15.37 -23.24 -0.84
N ILE A 201 15.31 -21.96 -1.22
CA ILE A 201 15.15 -21.54 -2.62
C ILE A 201 16.42 -20.88 -3.15
N THR A 202 17.16 -20.16 -2.29
CA THR A 202 18.33 -19.40 -2.69
C THR A 202 19.57 -19.89 -1.96
N SER A 203 20.72 -19.82 -2.61
CA SER A 203 21.99 -20.20 -2.00
C SER A 203 22.49 -19.23 -0.95
N ASP A 204 22.24 -17.90 -1.08
CA ASP A 204 22.62 -16.87 -0.10
C ASP A 204 21.95 -15.53 -0.44
N ASP A 205 21.96 -15.10 -1.68
CA ASP A 205 21.53 -13.80 -2.15
C ASP A 205 20.65 -13.93 -3.40
N ASP A 206 19.74 -12.99 -3.61
CA ASP A 206 18.99 -12.88 -4.86
C ASP A 206 19.02 -11.44 -5.38
N SER A 207 19.32 -11.26 -6.67
CA SER A 207 19.26 -9.96 -7.35
C SER A 207 18.21 -9.99 -8.44
N ILE A 208 17.24 -9.09 -8.32
CA ILE A 208 16.09 -9.04 -9.22
C ILE A 208 16.10 -7.74 -10.01
N TRP A 209 16.04 -7.85 -11.33
CA TRP A 209 15.81 -6.76 -12.26
C TRP A 209 14.33 -6.72 -12.64
N ASN A 210 13.79 -5.52 -12.78
CA ASN A 210 12.45 -5.33 -13.32
C ASN A 210 12.41 -4.21 -14.35
N VAL A 211 11.57 -4.40 -15.36
CA VAL A 211 11.19 -3.37 -16.33
C VAL A 211 9.70 -3.48 -16.60
N GLY A 212 8.98 -2.39 -16.44
CA GLY A 212 7.54 -2.36 -16.63
C GLY A 212 7.03 -1.10 -17.31
N ALA A 213 5.88 -1.24 -17.93
CA ALA A 213 5.18 -0.12 -18.53
C ALA A 213 3.67 -0.32 -18.46
N THR A 214 2.95 0.77 -18.17
CA THR A 214 1.48 0.80 -18.15
C THR A 214 0.98 1.91 -19.06
N TYR A 215 0.18 1.54 -20.06
CA TYR A 215 -0.48 2.48 -20.93
C TYR A 215 -1.91 2.75 -20.46
N ASN A 216 -2.24 4.03 -20.28
CA ASN A 216 -3.55 4.49 -19.86
C ASN A 216 -4.34 4.91 -21.10
N PHE A 217 -5.28 4.07 -21.54
CA PHE A 217 -6.18 4.37 -22.66
C PHE A 217 -7.13 5.52 -22.34
N SER A 218 -7.47 5.63 -21.05
CA SER A 218 -8.31 6.68 -20.48
C SER A 218 -8.11 6.76 -18.96
N ASP A 219 -8.80 7.67 -18.29
CA ASP A 219 -8.84 7.73 -16.81
C ASP A 219 -9.46 6.48 -16.16
N LYS A 220 -10.04 5.59 -16.95
CA LYS A 220 -10.74 4.40 -16.48
C LYS A 220 -10.19 3.08 -17.00
N ALA A 221 -9.30 3.09 -17.96
CA ALA A 221 -8.80 1.86 -18.58
C ALA A 221 -7.30 1.91 -18.78
N SER A 222 -6.59 0.88 -18.34
CA SER A 222 -5.16 0.74 -18.55
C SER A 222 -4.77 -0.72 -18.81
N LEU A 223 -3.63 -0.88 -19.46
CA LEU A 223 -2.95 -2.16 -19.65
C LEU A 223 -1.49 -1.99 -19.27
N GLY A 224 -1.02 -2.81 -18.35
CA GLY A 224 0.36 -2.85 -17.89
C GLY A 224 1.03 -4.18 -18.22
N VAL A 225 2.33 -4.12 -18.41
CA VAL A 225 3.21 -5.28 -18.53
C VAL A 225 4.42 -5.08 -17.63
N MET A 226 4.86 -6.15 -16.97
CA MET A 226 6.03 -6.17 -16.11
C MET A 226 6.87 -7.39 -16.46
N TYR A 227 8.14 -7.18 -16.74
CA TYR A 227 9.14 -8.22 -16.87
C TYR A 227 10.05 -8.18 -15.65
N LEU A 228 10.36 -9.34 -15.13
CA LEU A 228 11.17 -9.59 -13.94
C LEU A 228 12.28 -10.60 -14.28
N ARG A 229 13.45 -10.45 -13.70
CA ARG A 229 14.52 -11.43 -13.83
C ARG A 229 15.34 -11.53 -12.55
N SER A 230 15.34 -12.71 -11.96
CA SER A 230 16.20 -13.10 -10.83
C SER A 230 17.56 -13.62 -11.34
N ASP A 231 18.58 -13.58 -10.52
CA ASP A 231 19.84 -14.31 -10.77
C ASP A 231 19.80 -15.76 -10.24
N VAL A 232 18.76 -16.11 -9.47
CA VAL A 232 18.51 -17.45 -8.92
C VAL A 232 17.58 -18.24 -9.84
N GLU A 233 17.92 -19.51 -10.09
CA GLU A 233 17.08 -20.48 -10.80
C GLU A 233 16.07 -21.09 -9.84
N ASP A 234 14.84 -21.29 -10.30
CA ASP A 234 13.87 -22.12 -9.60
C ASP A 234 14.05 -23.62 -9.92
N LEU A 235 13.14 -24.46 -9.44
CA LEU A 235 13.23 -25.92 -9.65
C LEU A 235 13.08 -26.33 -11.12
N ASP A 236 12.48 -25.48 -11.97
CA ASP A 236 12.43 -25.67 -13.41
C ASP A 236 13.68 -25.15 -14.15
N GLY A 237 14.56 -24.45 -13.45
CA GLY A 237 15.70 -23.73 -14.01
C GLY A 237 15.35 -22.38 -14.61
N ASP A 238 14.13 -21.88 -14.34
CA ASP A 238 13.68 -20.56 -14.80
C ASP A 238 14.16 -19.44 -13.86
N LYS A 239 14.35 -18.25 -14.44
CA LYS A 239 14.76 -17.01 -13.75
C LYS A 239 13.82 -15.84 -14.05
N ASP A 240 12.93 -16.03 -14.99
CA ASP A 240 12.16 -14.94 -15.57
C ASP A 240 10.76 -14.88 -15.01
N GLY A 241 10.26 -13.65 -14.90
CA GLY A 241 8.88 -13.37 -14.53
C GLY A 241 8.21 -12.44 -15.54
N PHE A 242 6.94 -12.67 -15.76
CA PHE A 242 6.11 -11.85 -16.64
C PHE A 242 4.73 -11.68 -16.04
N VAL A 243 4.29 -10.41 -15.93
CA VAL A 243 2.94 -10.09 -15.43
C VAL A 243 2.26 -9.11 -16.37
N VAL A 244 1.02 -9.42 -16.75
CA VAL A 244 0.14 -8.51 -17.49
C VAL A 244 -1.01 -8.11 -16.60
N THR A 245 -1.30 -6.81 -16.53
CA THR A 245 -2.37 -6.26 -15.68
C THR A 245 -3.30 -5.38 -16.52
N GLY A 246 -4.56 -5.75 -16.60
CA GLY A 246 -5.63 -4.93 -17.16
C GLY A 246 -6.50 -4.33 -16.06
N THR A 247 -6.82 -3.03 -16.16
CA THR A 247 -7.73 -2.38 -15.23
C THR A 247 -8.87 -1.67 -15.93
N LEU A 248 -10.06 -1.67 -15.33
CA LEU A 248 -11.22 -0.95 -15.84
C LEU A 248 -12.02 -0.33 -14.69
N GLY A 249 -12.26 0.96 -14.77
CA GLY A 249 -12.96 1.71 -13.72
C GLY A 249 -12.10 1.98 -12.51
N GLY A 250 -12.73 1.88 -11.34
CA GLY A 250 -12.11 2.04 -10.01
C GLY A 250 -13.17 2.29 -8.95
N ALA A 251 -13.22 1.42 -7.95
CA ALA A 251 -14.04 1.65 -6.75
C ALA A 251 -13.40 2.75 -5.90
N LYS A 252 -14.14 3.84 -5.68
CA LYS A 252 -13.69 5.00 -4.89
C LYS A 252 -14.52 5.09 -3.63
N ALA A 253 -13.90 5.00 -2.46
CA ALA A 253 -14.58 5.05 -1.15
C ALA A 253 -15.49 6.28 -0.99
N SER A 254 -15.11 7.41 -1.58
CA SER A 254 -15.91 8.65 -1.56
C SER A 254 -17.12 8.64 -2.50
N LYS A 255 -17.22 7.65 -3.43
CA LYS A 255 -18.24 7.64 -4.49
C LYS A 255 -19.02 6.32 -4.49
N PRO A 256 -20.15 6.24 -3.73
CA PRO A 256 -21.04 5.09 -3.78
C PRO A 256 -21.48 4.75 -5.21
N GLY A 257 -21.56 3.44 -5.53
CA GLY A 257 -21.90 2.95 -6.87
C GLY A 257 -20.71 2.89 -7.84
N SER A 258 -19.50 3.33 -7.46
CA SER A 258 -18.33 3.17 -8.30
C SER A 258 -17.85 1.72 -8.33
N VAL A 259 -17.44 1.26 -9.53
CA VAL A 259 -17.01 -0.10 -9.82
C VAL A 259 -15.58 -0.09 -10.36
N GLY A 260 -14.78 -1.05 -9.94
CA GLY A 260 -13.46 -1.34 -10.47
C GLY A 260 -13.31 -2.81 -10.82
N LEU A 261 -12.67 -3.09 -11.95
CA LEU A 261 -12.30 -4.45 -12.37
C LEU A 261 -10.80 -4.50 -12.60
N VAL A 262 -10.17 -5.61 -12.21
CA VAL A 262 -8.76 -5.88 -12.45
C VAL A 262 -8.64 -7.32 -12.95
N ALA A 263 -7.85 -7.53 -13.98
CA ALA A 263 -7.47 -8.87 -14.43
C ALA A 263 -5.95 -8.93 -14.54
N LYS A 264 -5.36 -10.01 -14.07
CA LYS A 264 -3.91 -10.25 -14.17
C LYS A 264 -3.62 -11.63 -14.72
N TYR A 265 -2.58 -11.71 -15.50
CA TYR A 265 -1.94 -12.96 -15.89
C TYR A 265 -0.53 -12.97 -15.33
N TYR A 266 -0.13 -14.08 -14.77
CA TYR A 266 1.16 -14.31 -14.15
C TYR A 266 1.89 -15.47 -14.81
N GLN A 267 3.19 -15.32 -14.97
CA GLN A 267 4.16 -16.38 -15.14
C GLN A 267 5.43 -15.89 -14.47
N GLN A 268 5.77 -16.46 -13.32
CA GLN A 268 6.89 -15.97 -12.53
C GLN A 268 7.70 -17.14 -12.00
N ALA A 269 9.03 -17.11 -12.23
CA ALA A 269 9.96 -17.96 -11.52
C ALA A 269 9.97 -17.64 -10.02
N ALA A 270 10.27 -18.61 -9.18
CA ALA A 270 10.26 -18.46 -7.72
C ALA A 270 11.08 -17.26 -7.24
N GLY A 271 12.30 -17.08 -7.76
CA GLY A 271 13.19 -15.99 -7.39
C GLY A 271 12.67 -14.60 -7.78
N THR A 272 11.66 -14.49 -8.64
CA THR A 272 11.09 -13.18 -9.03
C THR A 272 9.95 -12.68 -8.13
N ALA A 273 9.50 -13.48 -7.16
CA ALA A 273 8.32 -13.17 -6.34
C ALA A 273 8.58 -13.44 -4.86
N ILE A 274 9.38 -12.59 -4.24
CA ILE A 274 9.82 -12.75 -2.84
C ILE A 274 8.66 -12.58 -1.87
N GLN A 275 7.85 -11.52 -1.98
CA GLN A 275 6.62 -11.32 -1.24
C GLN A 275 5.59 -10.63 -2.09
N HIS A 276 4.88 -11.42 -2.82
CA HIS A 276 3.88 -10.96 -3.76
C HIS A 276 2.65 -10.33 -3.07
N THR A 277 2.04 -9.34 -3.70
CA THR A 277 0.85 -8.65 -3.18
C THR A 277 -0.46 -9.42 -3.34
N MET A 278 -0.48 -10.57 -4.03
CA MET A 278 -1.72 -11.31 -4.27
C MET A 278 -2.36 -11.85 -2.98
N ASN A 279 -3.68 -12.00 -3.00
CA ASN A 279 -4.45 -12.68 -1.96
C ASN A 279 -4.66 -14.17 -2.26
N GLY A 280 -4.22 -14.66 -3.42
CA GLY A 280 -4.16 -16.08 -3.74
C GLY A 280 -3.03 -16.76 -2.97
N GLU A 281 -3.26 -17.98 -2.48
CA GLU A 281 -2.33 -18.68 -1.57
C GLU A 281 -1.18 -19.37 -2.28
N TYR A 282 -1.29 -19.64 -3.56
CA TYR A 282 -0.14 -20.15 -4.30
C TYR A 282 0.82 -19.01 -4.64
N GLY A 283 1.55 -18.59 -3.63
CA GLY A 283 2.77 -17.86 -3.85
C GLY A 283 3.92 -18.84 -4.12
N PRO A 284 4.88 -18.51 -4.96
CA PRO A 284 6.08 -19.31 -5.24
C PRO A 284 6.94 -19.54 -4.00
N THR A 285 6.56 -18.94 -2.95
CA THR A 285 7.33 -18.68 -1.77
C THR A 285 7.61 -19.90 -0.90
N TYR A 286 6.89 -20.99 -1.02
CA TYR A 286 7.04 -22.10 -0.08
C TYR A 286 7.70 -23.34 -0.68
N SER A 287 7.74 -23.46 -2.00
CA SER A 287 8.19 -24.67 -2.68
C SER A 287 9.46 -24.55 -3.50
N GLY A 288 9.96 -23.34 -3.73
CA GLY A 288 11.06 -23.10 -4.68
C GLY A 288 10.65 -23.23 -6.15
N GLU A 289 9.36 -23.35 -6.39
CA GLU A 289 8.76 -23.42 -7.71
C GLU A 289 8.21 -22.08 -8.16
N GLY A 290 8.29 -21.84 -9.47
CA GLY A 290 7.57 -20.76 -10.11
C GLY A 290 6.07 -21.06 -10.20
N PHE A 291 5.32 -20.08 -10.65
CA PHE A 291 3.87 -20.22 -10.85
C PHE A 291 3.39 -19.50 -12.09
N LYS A 292 2.26 -19.95 -12.63
CA LYS A 292 1.55 -19.31 -13.73
C LYS A 292 0.05 -19.41 -13.53
N GLY A 293 -0.67 -18.49 -14.15
CA GLY A 293 -2.13 -18.47 -14.10
C GLY A 293 -2.69 -17.07 -14.18
N TYR A 294 -3.91 -16.90 -13.71
CA TYR A 294 -4.58 -15.60 -13.79
C TYR A 294 -5.37 -15.29 -12.52
N SER A 295 -5.68 -14.01 -12.38
CA SER A 295 -6.66 -13.53 -11.42
C SER A 295 -7.65 -12.56 -12.07
N VAL A 296 -8.86 -12.53 -11.54
CA VAL A 296 -9.89 -11.54 -11.89
C VAL A 296 -10.48 -11.00 -10.59
N ALA A 297 -10.55 -9.68 -10.47
CA ALA A 297 -11.06 -9.00 -9.28
C ALA A 297 -12.13 -7.97 -9.65
N GLY A 298 -13.14 -7.87 -8.81
CA GLY A 298 -14.19 -6.87 -8.90
C GLY A 298 -14.36 -6.15 -7.56
N TYR A 299 -14.49 -4.82 -7.61
CA TYR A 299 -14.69 -3.99 -6.44
C TYR A 299 -15.88 -3.05 -6.64
N TYR A 300 -16.67 -2.88 -5.60
CA TYR A 300 -17.87 -2.04 -5.61
C TYR A 300 -17.95 -1.19 -4.34
N THR A 301 -18.17 0.10 -4.50
CA THR A 301 -18.41 1.01 -3.37
C THR A 301 -19.87 0.95 -2.97
N VAL A 302 -20.19 0.16 -1.94
CA VAL A 302 -21.57 -0.09 -1.49
C VAL A 302 -22.18 1.13 -0.79
N ALA A 303 -21.36 1.87 -0.05
CA ALA A 303 -21.73 3.13 0.61
C ALA A 303 -20.49 4.01 0.72
N LYS A 304 -20.63 5.27 1.12
CA LYS A 304 -19.50 6.14 1.40
C LYS A 304 -18.57 5.46 2.43
N ASN A 305 -17.28 5.37 2.11
CA ASN A 305 -16.24 4.74 2.92
C ASN A 305 -16.41 3.22 3.10
N MET A 306 -17.21 2.55 2.26
CA MET A 306 -17.42 1.10 2.31
C MET A 306 -17.23 0.49 0.93
N ILE A 307 -16.22 -0.38 0.79
CA ILE A 307 -15.91 -1.08 -0.48
C ILE A 307 -15.99 -2.59 -0.25
N ALA A 308 -16.84 -3.24 -1.03
CA ALA A 308 -16.84 -4.69 -1.17
C ALA A 308 -15.94 -5.09 -2.34
N GLY A 309 -15.25 -6.22 -2.21
CA GLY A 309 -14.38 -6.77 -3.24
C GLY A 309 -14.51 -8.29 -3.30
N ILE A 310 -14.30 -8.83 -4.49
CA ILE A 310 -14.18 -10.25 -4.75
C ILE A 310 -13.04 -10.47 -5.73
N GLU A 311 -12.21 -11.48 -5.47
CA GLU A 311 -11.06 -11.85 -6.29
C GLU A 311 -11.07 -13.36 -6.49
N TYR A 312 -10.83 -13.77 -7.71
CA TYR A 312 -10.68 -15.17 -8.07
C TYR A 312 -9.29 -15.38 -8.68
N TYR A 313 -8.61 -16.40 -8.21
CA TYR A 313 -7.31 -16.84 -8.69
C TYR A 313 -7.40 -18.30 -9.19
N ASP A 314 -6.78 -18.58 -10.33
CA ASP A 314 -6.55 -19.93 -10.84
C ASP A 314 -5.06 -20.00 -11.20
N LEU A 315 -4.29 -20.57 -10.29
CA LEU A 315 -2.84 -20.62 -10.34
C LEU A 315 -2.36 -22.07 -10.40
N LYS A 316 -1.21 -22.27 -11.00
CA LYS A 316 -0.57 -23.56 -11.16
C LYS A 316 0.93 -23.38 -10.92
N GLN A 317 1.52 -24.25 -10.12
CA GLN A 317 2.97 -24.35 -9.99
C GLN A 317 3.60 -24.88 -11.28
N THR A 318 4.83 -24.47 -11.58
CA THR A 318 5.45 -24.78 -12.86
C THR A 318 6.07 -26.16 -12.88
N TYR A 319 6.65 -26.61 -11.77
CA TYR A 319 7.37 -27.89 -11.67
C TYR A 319 6.45 -29.06 -11.29
N SER A 320 5.74 -28.95 -10.18
CA SER A 320 4.84 -30.02 -9.70
C SER A 320 3.54 -30.13 -10.48
N ASP A 321 3.15 -29.08 -11.22
CA ASP A 321 1.86 -28.93 -11.86
C ASP A 321 0.67 -28.80 -10.88
N ASP A 322 0.94 -28.64 -9.59
CA ASP A 322 -0.07 -28.47 -8.57
C ASP A 322 -0.91 -27.21 -8.80
N LYS A 323 -2.22 -27.35 -8.62
CA LYS A 323 -3.20 -26.29 -8.89
C LYS A 323 -3.88 -25.84 -7.64
N MET A 324 -4.06 -24.53 -7.51
CA MET A 324 -4.91 -23.96 -6.49
C MET A 324 -5.79 -22.87 -7.07
N LYS A 325 -7.06 -22.93 -6.71
CA LYS A 325 -8.03 -21.88 -6.94
C LYS A 325 -8.31 -21.21 -5.63
N THR A 326 -8.31 -19.89 -5.64
CA THR A 326 -8.63 -19.09 -4.47
C THR A 326 -9.78 -18.16 -4.81
N LEU A 327 -10.85 -18.21 -4.03
CA LEU A 327 -11.89 -17.20 -4.02
C LEU A 327 -11.71 -16.36 -2.76
N TRP A 328 -11.32 -15.12 -2.94
CA TRP A 328 -11.13 -14.17 -1.84
C TRP A 328 -12.19 -13.08 -1.90
N SER A 329 -12.81 -12.76 -0.79
CA SER A 329 -13.82 -11.73 -0.69
C SER A 329 -13.56 -10.81 0.51
N GLN A 330 -13.95 -9.54 0.39
CA GLN A 330 -13.72 -8.57 1.46
C GLN A 330 -14.82 -7.52 1.56
N LEU A 331 -14.93 -6.96 2.76
CA LEU A 331 -15.57 -5.68 3.00
C LEU A 331 -14.61 -4.77 3.76
N ILE A 332 -14.29 -3.63 3.17
CA ILE A 332 -13.45 -2.60 3.79
C ILE A 332 -14.35 -1.44 4.22
N VAL A 333 -14.18 -1.00 5.47
CA VAL A 333 -14.79 0.21 6.03
C VAL A 333 -13.68 1.14 6.49
N THR A 334 -13.73 2.42 6.08
CA THR A 334 -12.76 3.47 6.47
C THR A 334 -13.46 4.59 7.23
N PHE A 335 -12.79 5.19 8.21
CA PHE A 335 -13.32 6.29 9.05
C PHE A 335 -12.22 7.24 9.51
#